data_d75d5c7f37e8b6a29d1946aaf771cbc3
#
_entry.id   d75d5c7f37e8b6a29d1946aaf771cbc3
#
_cell.length_a   1.000
_cell.length_b   1.000
_cell.length_c   1.000
_cell.angle_alpha   90.00
_cell.angle_beta   90.00
_cell.angle_gamma   90.00
#
_symmetry.space_group_name_H-M   'P 1'
#
loop_
_entity.id
_entity.type
_entity.pdbx_description
1 polymer ?
#
loop_
_entity_poly.entity_id
_entity_poly.type
_entity_poly.pdbx_seq_one_letter_code
_entity_poly.pdbx_strand_id
1 'polypeptide(L)'
;MKKGFNILLILCAALVAISCSKTKSYTDMLKDEKKAIERFIDDKGLEILDDFPADSVFKENQFVLLDNGVYLNIIDKGSDQRAVQYKTKMLYRCKLHYILEVDTLVYENYGPHSNGTYTIVAIENYGPHSNGTSPIAFTYGDYSKNSPYDPSYYYVSEGMQEPLKYVGDRAKVKMIVPFKRGAYNDQSNGQPVYYEILEYIFEENL
;
A
#
# COMPACT_ATOMS: atom_id res chain seq x y z
N MET A 1 30.97 50.11 -1.46
CA MET A 1 29.87 49.56 -0.69
C MET A 1 28.62 49.17 -1.54
N LYS A 2 28.16 50.00 -2.49
CA LYS A 2 26.99 49.70 -3.33
C LYS A 2 27.11 48.43 -4.22
N LYS A 3 28.33 48.14 -4.77
CA LYS A 3 28.53 46.96 -5.64
C LYS A 3 28.46 45.63 -4.88
N GLY A 4 28.95 45.57 -3.64
CA GLY A 4 28.86 44.35 -2.81
C GLY A 4 27.42 44.03 -2.36
N PHE A 5 26.63 45.08 -2.09
CA PHE A 5 25.25 44.92 -1.71
C PHE A 5 24.37 44.38 -2.85
N ASN A 6 24.62 44.82 -4.09
CA ASN A 6 23.90 44.31 -5.26
C ASN A 6 24.27 42.85 -5.58
N ILE A 7 25.54 42.44 -5.38
CA ILE A 7 25.94 41.03 -5.57
C ILE A 7 25.28 40.13 -4.52
N LEU A 8 25.20 40.58 -3.26
CA LEU A 8 24.53 39.82 -2.20
C LEU A 8 23.04 39.67 -2.48
N LEU A 9 22.37 40.72 -2.97
CA LEU A 9 20.94 40.71 -3.33
C LEU A 9 20.66 39.73 -4.48
N ILE A 10 21.55 39.68 -5.51
CA ILE A 10 21.43 38.74 -6.63
C ILE A 10 21.66 37.30 -6.15
N LEU A 11 22.63 37.06 -5.25
CA LEU A 11 22.87 35.74 -4.67
C LEU A 11 21.70 35.24 -3.84
N CYS A 12 21.08 36.11 -3.01
CA CYS A 12 19.87 35.79 -2.25
C CYS A 12 18.68 35.49 -3.15
N ALA A 13 18.48 36.27 -4.22
CA ALA A 13 17.42 36.03 -5.20
C ALA A 13 17.62 34.70 -5.95
N ALA A 14 18.85 34.33 -6.29
CA ALA A 14 19.16 33.05 -6.91
C ALA A 14 18.91 31.86 -5.96
N LEU A 15 19.22 32.00 -4.68
CA LEU A 15 18.96 30.96 -3.67
C LEU A 15 17.45 30.73 -3.42
N VAL A 16 16.66 31.79 -3.47
CA VAL A 16 15.18 31.67 -3.35
C VAL A 16 14.56 30.99 -4.57
N ALA A 17 15.11 31.19 -5.75
CA ALA A 17 14.61 30.55 -6.97
C ALA A 17 14.90 29.03 -7.04
N ILE A 18 15.92 28.56 -6.32
CA ILE A 18 16.28 27.12 -6.25
C ILE A 18 15.46 26.37 -5.18
N SER A 19 14.87 27.09 -4.22
CA SER A 19 14.09 26.51 -3.10
C SER A 19 12.65 26.15 -3.44
N CYS A 20 12.20 26.30 -4.69
CA CYS A 20 10.88 25.82 -5.11
C CYS A 20 10.97 24.32 -5.40
N SER A 21 11.01 23.47 -4.36
CA SER A 21 10.61 22.07 -4.50
C SER A 21 9.13 22.10 -4.93
N LYS A 22 8.88 21.84 -6.21
CA LYS A 22 7.50 21.73 -6.73
C LYS A 22 6.86 20.53 -6.05
N THR A 23 6.13 20.76 -4.97
CA THR A 23 5.21 19.76 -4.43
C THR A 23 4.26 19.40 -5.57
N LYS A 24 4.26 18.11 -5.96
CA LYS A 24 3.35 17.63 -7.02
C LYS A 24 1.92 18.00 -6.67
N SER A 25 1.15 18.50 -7.63
CA SER A 25 -0.26 18.73 -7.42
C SER A 25 -1.00 17.40 -7.28
N TYR A 26 -2.12 17.38 -6.59
CA TYR A 26 -2.96 16.18 -6.48
C TYR A 26 -3.37 15.62 -7.85
N THR A 27 -3.63 16.50 -8.81
CA THR A 27 -3.95 16.10 -10.20
C THR A 27 -2.76 15.42 -10.89
N ASP A 28 -1.53 15.87 -10.62
CA ASP A 28 -0.34 15.24 -11.17
C ASP A 28 -0.09 13.88 -10.50
N MET A 29 -0.32 13.76 -9.20
CA MET A 29 -0.25 12.46 -8.49
C MET A 29 -1.21 11.45 -9.10
N LEU A 30 -2.48 11.83 -9.39
CA LEU A 30 -3.45 10.95 -10.04
C LEU A 30 -3.04 10.51 -11.45
N LYS A 31 -2.41 11.40 -12.22
CA LYS A 31 -1.90 11.05 -13.56
C LYS A 31 -0.73 10.10 -13.49
N ASP A 32 0.19 10.34 -12.55
CA ASP A 32 1.37 9.50 -12.34
C ASP A 32 0.96 8.12 -11.84
N GLU A 33 0.02 8.05 -10.88
CA GLU A 33 -0.56 6.79 -10.40
C GLU A 33 -1.18 5.98 -11.53
N LYS A 34 -2.04 6.61 -12.34
CA LYS A 34 -2.71 5.92 -13.45
C LYS A 34 -1.68 5.28 -14.38
N LYS A 35 -0.66 6.03 -14.80
CA LYS A 35 0.43 5.52 -15.65
C LYS A 35 1.21 4.40 -14.97
N ALA A 36 1.45 4.51 -13.67
CA ALA A 36 2.18 3.51 -12.91
C ALA A 36 1.41 2.19 -12.81
N ILE A 37 0.10 2.26 -12.53
CA ILE A 37 -0.76 1.07 -12.47
C ILE A 37 -0.90 0.44 -13.86
N GLU A 38 -1.15 1.21 -14.92
CA GLU A 38 -1.23 0.70 -16.29
C GLU A 38 0.07 0.00 -16.70
N ARG A 39 1.22 0.64 -16.47
CA ARG A 39 2.52 0.02 -16.71
C ARG A 39 2.69 -1.28 -15.93
N PHE A 40 2.36 -1.30 -14.64
CA PHE A 40 2.49 -2.48 -13.81
C PHE A 40 1.60 -3.64 -14.30
N ILE A 41 0.38 -3.35 -14.72
CA ILE A 41 -0.56 -4.33 -15.32
C ILE A 41 0.05 -4.93 -16.59
N ASP A 42 0.59 -4.09 -17.47
CA ASP A 42 1.21 -4.52 -18.73
C ASP A 42 2.48 -5.35 -18.46
N ASP A 43 3.38 -4.87 -17.61
CA ASP A 43 4.66 -5.53 -17.29
C ASP A 43 4.47 -6.90 -16.64
N LYS A 44 3.41 -7.07 -15.83
CA LYS A 44 3.07 -8.34 -15.16
C LYS A 44 2.11 -9.22 -15.99
N GLY A 45 1.62 -8.74 -17.12
CA GLY A 45 0.63 -9.46 -17.95
C GLY A 45 -0.66 -9.76 -17.19
N LEU A 46 -1.15 -8.78 -16.41
CA LEU A 46 -2.36 -8.94 -15.63
C LEU A 46 -3.60 -8.79 -16.53
N GLU A 47 -4.58 -9.65 -16.31
CA GLU A 47 -5.89 -9.62 -16.96
C GLU A 47 -6.91 -8.97 -16.03
N ILE A 48 -7.49 -7.85 -16.44
CA ILE A 48 -8.51 -7.15 -15.66
C ILE A 48 -9.88 -7.59 -16.13
N LEU A 49 -10.63 -8.19 -15.21
CA LEU A 49 -11.97 -8.68 -15.47
C LEU A 49 -13.00 -7.58 -15.19
N ASP A 50 -14.08 -7.56 -15.96
CA ASP A 50 -15.20 -6.65 -15.76
C ASP A 50 -16.01 -7.01 -14.49
N ASP A 51 -16.13 -8.32 -14.20
CA ASP A 51 -16.89 -8.87 -13.07
C ASP A 51 -16.12 -9.97 -12.34
N PHE A 52 -16.57 -10.34 -11.15
CA PHE A 52 -16.07 -11.50 -10.45
C PHE A 52 -16.29 -12.78 -11.27
N PRO A 53 -15.32 -13.72 -11.30
CA PRO A 53 -15.54 -15.03 -11.90
C PRO A 53 -16.78 -15.71 -11.31
N ALA A 54 -17.61 -16.33 -12.18
CA ALA A 54 -18.87 -16.93 -11.77
C ALA A 54 -18.73 -18.02 -10.68
N ASP A 55 -17.60 -18.76 -10.72
CA ASP A 55 -17.21 -19.75 -9.70
C ASP A 55 -16.41 -19.13 -8.55
N SER A 56 -16.14 -17.83 -8.64
CA SER A 56 -15.28 -17.08 -7.71
C SER A 56 -13.85 -17.61 -7.62
N VAL A 57 -13.37 -18.30 -8.66
CA VAL A 57 -12.00 -18.79 -8.77
C VAL A 57 -11.22 -17.89 -9.72
N PHE A 58 -10.20 -17.24 -9.22
CA PHE A 58 -9.30 -16.40 -10.03
C PHE A 58 -8.13 -17.21 -10.55
N LYS A 59 -7.72 -16.97 -11.81
CA LYS A 59 -6.38 -17.36 -12.25
C LYS A 59 -5.35 -16.45 -11.59
N GLU A 60 -4.11 -16.88 -11.60
CA GLU A 60 -3.02 -16.17 -10.90
C GLU A 60 -2.84 -14.72 -11.33
N ASN A 61 -3.05 -14.43 -12.62
CA ASN A 61 -2.90 -13.10 -13.22
C ASN A 61 -4.22 -12.34 -13.42
N GLN A 62 -5.37 -12.89 -12.99
CA GLN A 62 -6.67 -12.23 -13.12
C GLN A 62 -6.98 -11.34 -11.94
N PHE A 63 -7.45 -10.14 -12.20
CA PHE A 63 -7.90 -9.18 -11.20
C PHE A 63 -9.24 -8.61 -11.62
N VAL A 64 -10.11 -8.33 -10.66
CA VAL A 64 -11.32 -7.53 -10.87
C VAL A 64 -11.08 -6.12 -10.36
N LEU A 65 -11.54 -5.12 -11.11
CA LEU A 65 -11.54 -3.72 -10.67
C LEU A 65 -12.81 -3.44 -9.89
N LEU A 66 -12.66 -3.13 -8.60
CA LEU A 66 -13.77 -2.78 -7.71
C LEU A 66 -14.18 -1.29 -7.89
N ASP A 67 -15.41 -0.95 -7.52
CA ASP A 67 -15.98 0.40 -7.64
C ASP A 67 -15.14 1.49 -6.95
N ASN A 68 -14.41 1.14 -5.90
CA ASN A 68 -13.54 2.05 -5.17
C ASN A 68 -12.15 2.22 -5.80
N GLY A 69 -11.88 1.52 -6.92
CA GLY A 69 -10.64 1.58 -7.67
C GLY A 69 -9.56 0.57 -7.25
N VAL A 70 -9.84 -0.29 -6.27
CA VAL A 70 -8.95 -1.39 -5.88
C VAL A 70 -9.05 -2.51 -6.90
N TYR A 71 -7.91 -3.06 -7.32
CA TYR A 71 -7.83 -4.27 -8.12
C TYR A 71 -7.65 -5.47 -7.18
N LEU A 72 -8.48 -6.48 -7.31
CA LEU A 72 -8.53 -7.62 -6.39
C LEU A 72 -8.42 -8.96 -7.13
N ASN A 73 -7.54 -9.84 -6.63
CA ASN A 73 -7.52 -11.27 -6.93
C ASN A 73 -7.66 -12.03 -5.59
N ILE A 74 -8.56 -12.98 -5.53
CA ILE A 74 -8.75 -13.84 -4.36
C ILE A 74 -8.03 -15.17 -4.61
N ILE A 75 -6.90 -15.38 -3.92
CA ILE A 75 -6.12 -16.63 -3.99
C ILE A 75 -6.83 -17.73 -3.20
N ASP A 76 -7.32 -17.39 -1.99
CA ASP A 76 -8.03 -18.27 -1.08
C ASP A 76 -9.08 -17.47 -0.32
N LYS A 77 -10.32 -17.90 -0.32
CA LYS A 77 -11.42 -17.23 0.38
C LYS A 77 -11.36 -17.37 1.90
N GLY A 78 -10.54 -18.29 2.39
CA GLY A 78 -10.52 -18.64 3.80
C GLY A 78 -11.84 -19.29 4.26
N SER A 79 -12.16 -19.11 5.53
CA SER A 79 -13.38 -19.67 6.13
C SER A 79 -14.63 -18.91 5.71
N ASP A 80 -15.80 -19.45 6.07
CA ASP A 80 -17.10 -18.77 5.87
C ASP A 80 -17.36 -17.67 6.91
N GLN A 81 -16.55 -17.59 7.97
CA GLN A 81 -16.65 -16.55 8.98
C GLN A 81 -16.32 -15.18 8.37
N ARG A 82 -17.23 -14.22 8.54
CA ARG A 82 -17.04 -12.86 8.02
C ARG A 82 -16.63 -11.89 9.12
N ALA A 83 -15.74 -10.99 8.78
CA ALA A 83 -15.36 -9.90 9.67
C ALA A 83 -16.53 -8.94 9.92
N VAL A 84 -16.68 -8.49 11.16
CA VAL A 84 -17.68 -7.50 11.57
C VAL A 84 -16.98 -6.18 11.82
N GLN A 85 -17.40 -5.14 11.10
CA GLN A 85 -16.80 -3.80 11.18
C GLN A 85 -16.86 -3.27 12.63
N TYR A 86 -15.74 -2.66 13.06
CA TYR A 86 -15.52 -2.13 14.42
C TYR A 86 -15.58 -3.16 15.56
N LYS A 87 -15.56 -4.47 15.23
CA LYS A 87 -15.59 -5.55 16.23
C LYS A 87 -14.47 -6.56 16.02
N THR A 88 -14.29 -7.05 14.78
CA THR A 88 -13.30 -8.09 14.52
C THR A 88 -11.91 -7.50 14.56
N LYS A 89 -11.12 -7.98 15.51
CA LYS A 89 -9.68 -7.72 15.57
C LYS A 89 -8.95 -8.69 14.68
N MET A 90 -7.97 -8.19 13.97
CA MET A 90 -7.30 -8.91 12.91
C MET A 90 -5.80 -8.74 13.00
N LEU A 91 -5.12 -9.77 12.57
CA LEU A 91 -3.71 -9.73 12.20
C LEU A 91 -3.62 -9.91 10.70
N TYR A 92 -2.58 -9.34 10.07
CA TYR A 92 -2.28 -9.65 8.69
C TYR A 92 -0.79 -9.85 8.44
N ARG A 93 -0.50 -10.63 7.40
CA ARG A 93 0.82 -10.85 6.85
C ARG A 93 0.81 -10.51 5.38
N CYS A 94 1.87 -9.90 4.89
CA CYS A 94 1.91 -9.49 3.49
C CYS A 94 3.33 -9.46 2.90
N LYS A 95 3.37 -9.38 1.57
CA LYS A 95 4.46 -8.83 0.78
C LYS A 95 3.91 -7.59 0.08
N LEU A 96 4.47 -6.44 0.39
CA LEU A 96 4.03 -5.12 -0.08
C LEU A 96 5.09 -4.50 -0.98
N HIS A 97 4.65 -4.01 -2.13
CA HIS A 97 5.48 -3.32 -3.10
C HIS A 97 4.98 -1.90 -3.35
N TYR A 98 5.91 -0.98 -3.56
CA TYR A 98 5.63 0.30 -4.18
C TYR A 98 5.78 0.17 -5.69
N ILE A 99 4.84 0.74 -6.45
CA ILE A 99 4.78 0.59 -7.90
C ILE A 99 4.75 1.92 -8.68
N LEU A 100 4.92 3.06 -8.00
CA LEU A 100 4.85 4.38 -8.65
C LEU A 100 5.93 4.56 -9.72
N GLU A 101 7.18 4.22 -9.43
CA GLU A 101 8.30 4.34 -10.36
C GLU A 101 8.76 2.97 -10.84
N VAL A 102 9.26 2.15 -9.95
CA VAL A 102 9.73 0.79 -10.21
C VAL A 102 9.11 -0.13 -9.17
N ASP A 103 8.72 -1.34 -9.60
CA ASP A 103 8.24 -2.39 -8.68
C ASP A 103 9.33 -2.69 -7.64
N THR A 104 9.08 -2.26 -6.40
CA THR A 104 10.03 -2.37 -5.31
C THR A 104 9.38 -2.98 -4.09
N LEU A 105 9.88 -4.15 -3.64
CA LEU A 105 9.47 -4.75 -2.38
C LEU A 105 9.89 -3.83 -1.22
N VAL A 106 8.93 -3.36 -0.44
CA VAL A 106 9.16 -2.39 0.65
C VAL A 106 8.87 -2.96 2.02
N TYR A 107 8.05 -4.00 2.11
CA TYR A 107 7.74 -4.65 3.37
C TYR A 107 7.36 -6.12 3.16
N GLU A 108 7.89 -7.01 3.99
CA GLU A 108 7.55 -8.42 3.98
C GLU A 108 7.53 -8.95 5.43
N ASN A 109 6.40 -9.52 5.84
CA ASN A 109 6.27 -10.32 7.05
C ASN A 109 5.55 -11.66 6.77
N TYR A 110 5.47 -12.06 5.50
CA TYR A 110 4.89 -13.29 5.02
C TYR A 110 5.99 -14.33 4.75
N GLY A 111 5.90 -15.49 5.39
CA GLY A 111 6.86 -16.58 5.17
C GLY A 111 6.85 -17.62 6.29
N PRO A 112 7.49 -18.77 6.11
CA PRO A 112 7.54 -19.82 7.12
C PRO A 112 8.27 -19.33 8.37
N HIS A 113 7.66 -19.50 9.52
CA HIS A 113 8.18 -19.11 10.84
C HIS A 113 9.48 -19.81 11.27
N SER A 114 10.01 -20.73 10.47
CA SER A 114 10.98 -21.70 10.93
C SER A 114 12.45 -21.28 10.88
N ASN A 115 12.84 -20.25 10.16
CA ASN A 115 14.26 -19.96 9.94
C ASN A 115 14.71 -18.50 10.12
N GLY A 116 13.90 -17.62 10.65
CA GLY A 116 14.36 -16.35 11.23
C GLY A 116 15.12 -15.37 10.32
N THR A 117 15.22 -15.62 9.04
CA THR A 117 15.96 -14.74 8.13
C THR A 117 14.97 -14.04 7.22
N TYR A 118 14.32 -13.01 7.76
CA TYR A 118 13.66 -12.03 6.91
C TYR A 118 14.70 -10.98 6.53
N THR A 119 14.95 -10.83 5.27
CA THR A 119 15.67 -9.67 4.78
C THR A 119 14.75 -8.48 4.96
N ILE A 120 14.96 -7.76 6.06
CA ILE A 120 14.39 -6.43 6.21
C ILE A 120 15.05 -5.61 5.10
N VAL A 121 14.31 -5.30 4.04
CA VAL A 121 14.69 -4.20 3.18
C VAL A 121 14.51 -2.97 4.06
N ALA A 122 15.57 -2.56 4.73
CA ALA A 122 15.62 -1.32 5.47
C ALA A 122 15.45 -0.23 4.43
N ILE A 123 14.24 0.28 4.31
CA ILE A 123 14.00 1.52 3.59
C ILE A 123 14.67 2.58 4.45
N GLU A 124 15.78 3.13 3.97
CA GLU A 124 16.64 4.09 4.69
C GLU A 124 15.91 5.34 5.21
N ASN A 125 14.62 5.52 4.88
CA ASN A 125 13.81 6.69 5.23
C ASN A 125 12.50 6.38 5.98
N TYR A 126 12.20 5.12 6.30
CA TYR A 126 11.00 4.74 7.05
C TYR A 126 11.42 4.12 8.37
N GLY A 127 11.03 4.77 9.46
CA GLY A 127 11.49 4.53 10.82
C GLY A 127 11.54 3.08 11.30
N PRO A 128 12.16 2.81 12.46
CA PRO A 128 12.71 1.52 12.88
C PRO A 128 11.68 0.49 13.41
N HIS A 129 10.45 0.43 12.89
CA HIS A 129 9.35 -0.28 13.54
C HIS A 129 8.92 -1.61 12.92
N SER A 130 9.60 -2.15 11.93
CA SER A 130 9.25 -3.47 11.42
C SER A 130 10.30 -4.51 11.80
N ASN A 131 10.06 -5.24 12.86
CA ASN A 131 10.63 -6.58 12.93
C ASN A 131 9.79 -7.45 11.97
N GLY A 132 10.19 -7.63 10.73
CA GLY A 132 9.44 -8.32 9.66
C GLY A 132 8.96 -9.76 9.95
N THR A 133 8.91 -10.14 11.22
CA THR A 133 8.46 -11.45 11.72
C THR A 133 7.07 -11.39 12.35
N SER A 134 6.64 -10.24 12.88
CA SER A 134 5.35 -10.10 13.54
C SER A 134 4.25 -9.71 12.56
N PRO A 135 3.05 -10.28 12.69
CA PRO A 135 1.89 -9.80 11.93
C PRO A 135 1.52 -8.39 12.40
N ILE A 136 0.87 -7.63 11.51
CA ILE A 136 0.36 -6.31 11.84
C ILE A 136 -1.07 -6.45 12.36
N ALA A 137 -1.35 -5.83 13.51
CA ALA A 137 -2.66 -5.86 14.15
C ALA A 137 -3.50 -4.64 13.77
N PHE A 138 -4.79 -4.84 13.52
CA PHE A 138 -5.77 -3.78 13.30
C PHE A 138 -7.18 -4.25 13.65
N THR A 139 -8.13 -3.33 13.79
CA THR A 139 -9.55 -3.65 13.89
C THR A 139 -10.21 -3.37 12.54
N TYR A 140 -11.02 -4.30 12.02
CA TYR A 140 -11.74 -4.07 10.77
C TYR A 140 -12.62 -2.82 10.86
N GLY A 141 -12.44 -1.89 9.94
CA GLY A 141 -13.11 -0.59 9.92
C GLY A 141 -12.28 0.56 10.51
N ASP A 142 -11.22 0.27 11.28
CA ASP A 142 -10.27 1.30 11.67
C ASP A 142 -9.33 1.58 10.50
N TYR A 143 -9.10 2.85 10.24
CA TYR A 143 -8.27 3.31 9.13
C TYR A 143 -6.96 3.93 9.63
N SER A 144 -6.07 4.13 8.69
CA SER A 144 -4.79 4.81 8.90
C SER A 144 -4.95 6.14 9.63
N LYS A 145 -4.04 6.42 10.56
CA LYS A 145 -3.97 7.66 11.31
C LYS A 145 -2.86 8.57 10.76
N ASN A 146 -3.03 9.86 10.95
CA ASN A 146 -2.12 10.88 10.42
C ASN A 146 -0.87 11.12 11.31
N SER A 147 -0.52 10.16 12.14
CA SER A 147 0.64 10.24 13.04
C SER A 147 1.71 9.22 12.63
N PRO A 148 2.93 9.64 12.28
CA PRO A 148 4.00 8.72 11.93
C PRO A 148 4.49 7.87 13.12
N TYR A 149 4.02 8.16 14.33
CA TYR A 149 4.28 7.33 15.53
C TYR A 149 3.27 6.19 15.70
N ASP A 150 2.17 6.17 14.93
CA ASP A 150 1.19 5.09 14.91
C ASP A 150 1.51 4.15 13.74
N PRO A 151 1.71 2.84 13.96
CA PRO A 151 1.99 1.89 12.88
C PRO A 151 0.95 1.89 11.76
N SER A 152 -0.31 2.23 12.06
CA SER A 152 -1.37 2.33 11.06
C SER A 152 -1.08 3.40 9.99
N TYR A 153 -0.26 4.41 10.30
CA TYR A 153 0.18 5.44 9.36
C TYR A 153 0.81 4.85 8.08
N TYR A 154 1.54 3.75 8.21
CA TYR A 154 2.26 3.09 7.13
C TYR A 154 1.55 1.85 6.58
N TYR A 155 0.75 1.17 7.42
CA TYR A 155 0.39 -0.21 7.14
C TYR A 155 -1.10 -0.48 7.09
N VAL A 156 -1.96 0.37 7.65
CA VAL A 156 -3.41 0.15 7.67
C VAL A 156 -4.11 1.13 6.75
N SER A 157 -4.84 0.62 5.77
CA SER A 157 -5.54 1.45 4.80
C SER A 157 -6.99 1.00 4.61
N GLU A 158 -7.82 1.88 4.04
CA GLU A 158 -9.17 1.52 3.63
C GLU A 158 -9.13 0.45 2.52
N GLY A 159 -8.21 0.64 1.54
CA GLY A 159 -8.11 -0.26 0.39
C GLY A 159 -7.71 -1.68 0.78
N MET A 160 -6.76 -1.85 1.73
CA MET A 160 -6.34 -3.18 2.17
C MET A 160 -7.43 -3.93 2.94
N GLN A 161 -8.47 -3.24 3.42
CA GLN A 161 -9.60 -3.84 4.12
C GLN A 161 -10.77 -4.19 3.19
N GLU A 162 -10.77 -3.71 1.96
CA GLU A 162 -11.86 -3.93 1.00
C GLU A 162 -12.16 -5.41 0.74
N PRO A 163 -11.17 -6.30 0.61
CA PRO A 163 -11.42 -7.73 0.41
C PRO A 163 -12.23 -8.40 1.53
N LEU A 164 -12.22 -7.86 2.75
CA LEU A 164 -12.94 -8.44 3.89
C LEU A 164 -14.46 -8.48 3.71
N LYS A 165 -14.98 -7.77 2.71
CA LYS A 165 -16.38 -7.87 2.28
C LYS A 165 -16.69 -9.21 1.57
N TYR A 166 -15.66 -9.87 1.03
CA TYR A 166 -15.80 -11.04 0.16
C TYR A 166 -15.18 -12.31 0.75
N VAL A 167 -14.24 -12.16 1.70
CA VAL A 167 -13.41 -13.25 2.21
C VAL A 167 -13.53 -13.38 3.73
N GLY A 168 -13.05 -14.51 4.28
CA GLY A 168 -13.11 -14.82 5.71
C GLY A 168 -11.75 -14.97 6.37
N ASP A 169 -11.74 -15.61 7.56
CA ASP A 169 -10.50 -15.90 8.27
C ASP A 169 -9.57 -16.79 7.46
N ARG A 170 -8.28 -16.52 7.54
CA ARG A 170 -7.19 -17.19 6.78
C ARG A 170 -7.24 -16.98 5.27
N ALA A 171 -8.04 -16.02 4.79
CA ALA A 171 -8.07 -15.67 3.38
C ALA A 171 -6.75 -15.09 2.89
N LYS A 172 -6.45 -15.33 1.61
CA LYS A 172 -5.28 -14.80 0.93
C LYS A 172 -5.69 -14.10 -0.36
N VAL A 173 -5.19 -12.90 -0.56
CA VAL A 173 -5.48 -12.09 -1.74
C VAL A 173 -4.23 -11.47 -2.34
N LYS A 174 -4.29 -11.11 -3.64
CA LYS A 174 -3.42 -10.13 -4.28
C LYS A 174 -4.23 -8.88 -4.55
N MET A 175 -3.61 -7.70 -4.50
CA MET A 175 -4.35 -6.48 -4.78
C MET A 175 -3.44 -5.34 -5.17
N ILE A 176 -3.97 -4.42 -6.01
CA ILE A 176 -3.37 -3.11 -6.27
C ILE A 176 -4.28 -2.09 -5.61
N VAL A 177 -3.71 -1.27 -4.73
CA VAL A 177 -4.42 -0.24 -3.98
C VAL A 177 -3.98 1.13 -4.48
N PRO A 178 -4.88 1.92 -5.10
CA PRO A 178 -4.59 3.31 -5.46
C PRO A 178 -4.24 4.14 -4.21
N PHE A 179 -3.36 5.14 -4.36
CA PHE A 179 -2.88 5.91 -3.22
C PHE A 179 -4.00 6.53 -2.39
N LYS A 180 -5.07 6.99 -3.03
CA LYS A 180 -6.24 7.58 -2.34
C LYS A 180 -6.96 6.61 -1.38
N ARG A 181 -6.72 5.30 -1.52
CA ARG A 181 -7.22 4.22 -0.65
C ARG A 181 -6.10 3.56 0.16
N GLY A 182 -4.87 4.02 -0.03
CA GLY A 182 -3.68 3.57 0.69
C GLY A 182 -3.64 4.04 2.15
N ALA A 183 -2.61 3.66 2.87
CA ALA A 183 -2.31 4.18 4.19
C ALA A 183 -2.01 5.69 4.12
N TYR A 184 -2.01 6.39 5.25
CA TYR A 184 -1.84 7.84 5.24
C TYR A 184 -0.52 8.27 4.59
N ASN A 185 0.55 7.53 4.82
CA ASN A 185 1.84 7.75 4.15
C ASN A 185 1.71 7.66 2.62
N ASP A 186 1.01 6.65 2.13
CA ASP A 186 0.82 6.44 0.69
C ASP A 186 0.00 7.56 0.06
N GLN A 187 -1.08 7.99 0.75
CA GLN A 187 -1.90 9.13 0.33
C GLN A 187 -1.08 10.42 0.24
N SER A 188 -0.22 10.67 1.22
CA SER A 188 0.61 11.88 1.29
C SER A 188 1.65 11.95 0.16
N ASN A 189 2.11 10.80 -0.31
CA ASN A 189 3.16 10.69 -1.32
C ASN A 189 2.64 10.34 -2.73
N GLY A 190 1.33 10.14 -2.89
CA GLY A 190 0.75 9.71 -4.17
C GLY A 190 1.21 8.30 -4.59
N GLN A 191 1.45 7.40 -3.61
CA GLN A 191 2.09 6.11 -3.81
C GLN A 191 1.06 4.98 -3.92
N PRO A 192 0.80 4.43 -5.13
CA PRO A 192 0.02 3.19 -5.26
C PRO A 192 0.84 2.00 -4.78
N VAL A 193 0.17 1.04 -4.15
CA VAL A 193 0.81 -0.14 -3.57
C VAL A 193 0.27 -1.42 -4.20
N TYR A 194 1.14 -2.42 -4.30
CA TYR A 194 0.78 -3.78 -4.72
C TYR A 194 1.05 -4.75 -3.58
N TYR A 195 0.03 -5.48 -3.17
CA TYR A 195 0.18 -6.64 -2.30
C TYR A 195 0.35 -7.88 -3.18
N GLU A 196 1.55 -8.42 -3.25
CA GLU A 196 1.83 -9.70 -3.92
C GLU A 196 1.10 -10.84 -3.20
N ILE A 197 1.00 -10.73 -1.88
CA ILE A 197 0.16 -11.55 -1.03
C ILE A 197 -0.24 -10.75 0.21
N LEU A 198 -1.48 -10.89 0.63
CA LEU A 198 -2.02 -10.38 1.87
C LEU A 198 -2.90 -11.45 2.50
N GLU A 199 -2.52 -11.95 3.68
CA GLU A 199 -3.26 -12.95 4.45
C GLU A 199 -3.90 -12.30 5.66
N TYR A 200 -5.20 -12.50 5.84
CA TYR A 200 -5.96 -12.05 7.00
C TYR A 200 -6.14 -13.18 8.02
N ILE A 201 -5.94 -12.85 9.30
CA ILE A 201 -6.04 -13.79 10.40
C ILE A 201 -6.94 -13.13 11.47
N PHE A 202 -8.05 -13.76 11.79
CA PHE A 202 -8.92 -13.26 12.85
C PHE A 202 -8.32 -13.62 14.22
N GLU A 203 -8.15 -12.60 15.09
CA GLU A 203 -7.46 -12.80 16.38
C GLU A 203 -8.17 -13.82 17.28
N GLU A 204 -9.49 -13.93 17.20
CA GLU A 204 -10.28 -14.89 17.96
C GLU A 204 -10.08 -16.36 17.56
N ASN A 205 -9.38 -16.62 16.44
CA ASN A 205 -9.10 -17.95 15.92
C ASN A 205 -7.60 -18.34 16.02
N LEU A 206 -6.83 -17.66 16.87
CA LEU A 206 -5.42 -17.91 17.11
C LEU A 206 -5.15 -19.08 18.06
#